data_9cf8b4f0af37ef5ae69a762ce6012312
#
_entry.id   9cf8b4f0af37ef5ae69a762ce6012312
#
_cell.length_a   1.000
_cell.length_b   1.000
_cell.length_c   1.000
_cell.angle_alpha   90.00
_cell.angle_beta   90.00
_cell.angle_gamma   90.00
#
_symmetry.space_group_name_H-M   'P 1'
#
loop_
_entity.id
_entity.type
_entity.pdbx_description
1 polymer ?
#
loop_
_entity_poly.entity_id
_entity_poly.type
_entity_poly.pdbx_seq_one_letter_code
_entity_poly.pdbx_strand_id
1 'polypeptide(L)'
;MKLAIACHRFGYGGGMERYTMDLVRGLHQLGVRPLVFARGFDTGIPEHAYVEPVRINVRALPSKLRDHYFAARVRTLRQRHGVDVLIGCSRTTVSDIAICGGTHRGFLAHAQRAPKWSDRWQIRLETRHYGHARTVVAHSGLMARELEQYYGIPADKRHV
;
A
#
# COMPACT_ATOMS: atom_id res chain seq x y z
N MET A 1 -3.24 -17.55 -11.82
CA MET A 1 -2.57 -16.33 -11.29
C MET A 1 -3.26 -15.91 -10.01
N LYS A 2 -2.53 -15.82 -8.92
CA LYS A 2 -3.05 -15.44 -7.60
C LYS A 2 -2.71 -14.00 -7.28
N LEU A 3 -3.73 -13.15 -7.17
CA LEU A 3 -3.59 -11.71 -6.93
C LEU A 3 -3.85 -11.40 -5.46
N ALA A 4 -3.06 -10.51 -4.88
CA ALA A 4 -3.30 -9.99 -3.55
C ALA A 4 -3.22 -8.46 -3.50
N ILE A 5 -3.90 -7.87 -2.52
CA ILE A 5 -3.86 -6.45 -2.17
C ILE A 5 -3.37 -6.32 -0.73
N ALA A 6 -2.47 -5.38 -0.47
CA ALA A 6 -2.05 -5.01 0.88
C ALA A 6 -2.53 -3.61 1.22
N CYS A 7 -3.34 -3.46 2.26
CA CYS A 7 -3.84 -2.17 2.74
C CYS A 7 -3.84 -2.11 4.28
N HIS A 8 -3.84 -0.91 4.86
CA HIS A 8 -3.86 -0.80 6.31
C HIS A 8 -5.22 -1.20 6.89
N ARG A 9 -6.29 -0.70 6.30
CA ARG A 9 -7.67 -1.02 6.68
C ARG A 9 -8.47 -1.32 5.42
N PHE A 10 -9.25 -2.38 5.46
CA PHE A 10 -10.20 -2.72 4.42
C PHE A 10 -11.59 -2.27 4.85
N GLY A 11 -12.07 -1.18 4.28
CA GLY A 11 -13.33 -0.51 4.64
C GLY A 11 -13.34 0.93 4.15
N TYR A 12 -14.45 1.62 4.34
CA TYR A 12 -14.55 3.03 4.00
C TYR A 12 -13.82 3.91 5.03
N GLY A 13 -13.14 4.95 4.56
CA GLY A 13 -12.35 5.86 5.36
C GLY A 13 -11.78 7.00 4.52
N GLY A 14 -10.47 7.12 4.47
CA GLY A 14 -9.76 8.10 3.65
C GLY A 14 -9.70 7.76 2.16
N GLY A 15 -8.91 8.55 1.42
CA GLY A 15 -8.80 8.40 -0.04
C GLY A 15 -8.22 7.05 -0.48
N MET A 16 -7.23 6.53 0.26
CA MET A 16 -6.61 5.24 -0.07
C MET A 16 -7.56 4.05 0.17
N GLU A 17 -8.37 4.13 1.22
CA GLU A 17 -9.40 3.13 1.51
C GLU A 17 -10.46 3.10 0.40
N ARG A 18 -10.94 4.28 -0.05
CA ARG A 18 -11.89 4.38 -1.19
C ARG A 18 -11.28 3.81 -2.46
N TYR A 19 -10.04 4.19 -2.79
CA TYR A 19 -9.34 3.64 -3.94
C TYR A 19 -9.25 2.11 -3.88
N THR A 20 -8.94 1.56 -2.70
CA THR A 20 -8.90 0.10 -2.50
C THR A 20 -10.25 -0.55 -2.74
N MET A 21 -11.35 0.09 -2.31
CA MET A 21 -12.71 -0.42 -2.55
C MET A 21 -13.05 -0.39 -4.05
N ASP A 22 -12.73 0.70 -4.76
CA ASP A 22 -12.96 0.82 -6.19
C ASP A 22 -12.15 -0.21 -6.99
N LEU A 23 -10.89 -0.43 -6.60
CA LEU A 23 -10.04 -1.48 -7.16
C LEU A 23 -10.66 -2.88 -6.98
N VAL A 24 -11.16 -3.18 -5.78
CA VAL A 24 -11.80 -4.48 -5.48
C VAL A 24 -13.10 -4.67 -6.28
N ARG A 25 -13.90 -3.61 -6.43
CA ARG A 25 -15.11 -3.66 -7.28
C ARG A 25 -14.75 -3.95 -8.75
N GLY A 26 -13.74 -3.25 -9.28
CA GLY A 26 -13.27 -3.50 -10.65
C GLY A 26 -12.75 -4.92 -10.83
N LEU A 27 -11.98 -5.46 -9.89
CA LEU A 27 -11.53 -6.84 -9.92
C LEU A 27 -12.69 -7.84 -9.85
N HIS A 28 -13.68 -7.58 -9.02
CA HIS A 28 -14.88 -8.41 -8.92
C HIS A 28 -15.67 -8.44 -10.22
N GLN A 29 -15.82 -7.29 -10.91
CA GLN A 29 -16.45 -7.22 -12.23
C GLN A 29 -15.72 -8.05 -13.29
N LEU A 30 -14.40 -8.21 -13.13
CA LEU A 30 -13.56 -9.05 -13.97
C LEU A 30 -13.54 -10.53 -13.52
N GLY A 31 -14.34 -10.91 -12.52
CA GLY A 31 -14.37 -12.26 -11.99
C GLY A 31 -13.17 -12.64 -11.12
N VAL A 32 -12.39 -11.64 -10.68
CA VAL A 32 -11.19 -11.85 -9.85
C VAL A 32 -11.54 -11.61 -8.38
N ARG A 33 -11.24 -12.60 -7.53
CA ARG A 33 -11.37 -12.51 -6.07
C ARG A 33 -9.98 -12.48 -5.42
N PRO A 34 -9.45 -11.28 -5.06
CA PRO A 34 -8.10 -11.17 -4.53
C PRO A 34 -8.02 -11.58 -3.06
N LEU A 35 -6.83 -12.04 -2.62
CA LEU A 35 -6.47 -12.04 -1.20
C LEU A 35 -6.29 -10.58 -0.75
N VAL A 36 -6.74 -10.24 0.46
CA VAL A 36 -6.48 -8.93 1.04
C VAL A 36 -5.76 -9.08 2.37
N PHE A 37 -4.52 -8.58 2.42
CA PHE A 37 -3.74 -8.45 3.66
C PHE A 37 -4.04 -7.12 4.32
N ALA A 38 -4.71 -7.11 5.46
CA ALA A 38 -5.06 -5.88 6.17
C ALA A 38 -4.97 -6.03 7.70
N ARG A 39 -4.81 -4.91 8.39
CA ARG A 39 -4.83 -4.86 9.88
C ARG A 39 -6.23 -4.96 10.44
N GLY A 40 -7.22 -4.53 9.68
CA GLY A 40 -8.64 -4.56 10.05
C GLY A 40 -9.52 -4.62 8.84
N PHE A 41 -10.67 -5.24 9.02
CA PHE A 41 -11.71 -5.39 8.01
C PHE A 41 -13.02 -4.85 8.56
N ASP A 42 -13.73 -4.09 7.73
CA ASP A 42 -15.13 -3.77 7.92
C ASP A 42 -15.96 -4.88 7.26
N THR A 43 -16.59 -5.69 8.09
CA THR A 43 -17.39 -6.84 7.63
C THR A 43 -18.80 -6.44 7.20
N GLY A 44 -19.22 -5.20 7.48
CA GLY A 44 -20.53 -4.66 7.14
C GLY A 44 -20.65 -4.11 5.72
N ILE A 45 -19.54 -4.08 4.96
CA ILE A 45 -19.54 -3.55 3.59
C ILE A 45 -19.67 -4.67 2.54
N PRO A 46 -20.35 -4.42 1.39
CA PRO A 46 -20.52 -5.43 0.33
C PRO A 46 -19.20 -5.98 -0.21
N GLU A 47 -18.17 -5.15 -0.33
CA GLU A 47 -16.86 -5.50 -0.86
C GLU A 47 -16.14 -6.57 -0.04
N HIS A 48 -16.52 -6.77 1.21
CA HIS A 48 -15.97 -7.84 2.05
C HIS A 48 -16.24 -9.24 1.46
N ALA A 49 -17.38 -9.41 0.77
CA ALA A 49 -17.71 -10.66 0.09
C ALA A 49 -16.86 -10.91 -1.17
N TYR A 50 -16.26 -9.87 -1.74
CA TYR A 50 -15.48 -9.93 -2.99
C TYR A 50 -14.02 -10.32 -2.79
N VAL A 51 -13.59 -10.50 -1.55
CA VAL A 51 -12.18 -10.74 -1.22
C VAL A 51 -11.99 -11.98 -0.34
N GLU A 52 -10.76 -12.47 -0.26
CA GLU A 52 -10.32 -13.43 0.75
C GLU A 52 -9.54 -12.69 1.84
N PRO A 53 -10.13 -12.45 3.04
CA PRO A 53 -9.50 -11.63 4.06
C PRO A 53 -8.41 -12.38 4.81
N VAL A 54 -7.23 -11.76 4.92
CA VAL A 54 -6.10 -12.25 5.74
C VAL A 54 -5.67 -11.17 6.71
N ARG A 55 -6.06 -11.31 7.97
CA ARG A 55 -5.82 -10.31 9.01
C ARG A 55 -4.39 -10.37 9.54
N ILE A 56 -3.74 -9.20 9.61
CA ILE A 56 -2.44 -9.00 10.25
C ILE A 56 -2.65 -8.21 11.54
N ASN A 57 -2.60 -8.87 12.69
CA ASN A 57 -2.80 -8.21 13.98
C ASN A 57 -1.55 -7.41 14.38
N VAL A 58 -1.71 -6.10 14.58
CA VAL A 58 -0.65 -5.18 15.00
C VAL A 58 -0.97 -4.47 16.32
N ARG A 59 -2.08 -4.84 16.99
CA ARG A 59 -2.61 -4.10 18.16
C ARG A 59 -1.62 -4.05 19.33
N ALA A 60 -0.93 -5.15 19.59
CA ALA A 60 0.04 -5.26 20.69
C ALA A 60 1.36 -4.50 20.43
N LEU A 61 1.56 -3.94 19.23
CA LEU A 61 2.80 -3.29 18.85
C LEU A 61 2.73 -1.77 19.05
N PRO A 62 3.85 -1.13 19.47
CA PRO A 62 3.97 0.31 19.46
C PRO A 62 3.66 0.89 18.07
N SER A 63 2.98 2.04 18.02
CA SER A 63 2.50 2.64 16.77
C SER A 63 3.61 2.80 15.71
N LYS A 64 4.81 3.17 16.12
CA LYS A 64 5.98 3.38 15.25
C LYS A 64 6.50 2.10 14.58
N LEU A 65 6.23 0.93 15.16
CA LEU A 65 6.67 -0.36 14.63
C LEU A 65 5.61 -1.06 13.78
N ARG A 66 4.36 -0.62 13.84
CA ARG A 66 3.23 -1.28 13.17
C ARG A 66 3.40 -1.39 11.66
N ASP A 67 3.91 -0.34 11.02
CA ASP A 67 4.11 -0.32 9.56
C ASP A 67 5.22 -1.28 9.13
N HIS A 68 6.33 -1.30 9.85
CA HIS A 68 7.45 -2.20 9.58
C HIS A 68 7.07 -3.67 9.80
N TYR A 69 6.38 -3.96 10.90
CA TYR A 69 5.87 -5.30 11.16
C TYR A 69 4.85 -5.73 10.11
N PHE A 70 3.92 -4.86 9.74
CA PHE A 70 2.95 -5.13 8.68
C PHE A 70 3.66 -5.48 7.37
N ALA A 71 4.62 -4.67 6.94
CA ALA A 71 5.40 -4.92 5.72
C ALA A 71 6.16 -6.27 5.77
N ALA A 72 6.78 -6.61 6.91
CA ALA A 72 7.45 -7.89 7.10
C ALA A 72 6.47 -9.07 7.03
N ARG A 73 5.28 -8.94 7.66
CA ARG A 73 4.24 -9.97 7.63
C ARG A 73 3.65 -10.17 6.23
N VAL A 74 3.42 -9.09 5.48
CA VAL A 74 2.97 -9.16 4.08
C VAL A 74 3.97 -9.96 3.25
N ARG A 75 5.27 -9.73 3.41
CA ARG A 75 6.32 -10.50 2.71
C ARG A 75 6.21 -12.00 2.99
N THR A 76 6.10 -12.39 4.26
CA THR A 76 5.95 -13.81 4.65
C THR A 76 4.65 -14.42 4.11
N LEU A 77 3.54 -13.68 4.21
CA LEU A 77 2.23 -14.15 3.76
C LEU A 77 2.16 -14.24 2.23
N ARG A 78 2.78 -13.31 1.50
CA ARG A 78 2.91 -13.40 0.04
C ARG A 78 3.51 -14.74 -0.37
N GLN A 79 4.64 -15.14 0.23
CA GLN A 79 5.30 -16.41 -0.05
C GLN A 79 4.44 -17.62 0.36
N ARG A 80 3.90 -17.58 1.59
CA ARG A 80 3.07 -18.66 2.14
C ARG A 80 1.82 -18.95 1.32
N HIS A 81 1.19 -17.93 0.78
CA HIS A 81 -0.03 -18.04 -0.03
C HIS A 81 0.26 -18.23 -1.53
N GLY A 82 1.52 -18.21 -1.97
CA GLY A 82 1.88 -18.33 -3.39
C GLY A 82 1.29 -17.20 -4.23
N VAL A 83 1.43 -15.94 -3.76
CA VAL A 83 0.88 -14.77 -4.47
C VAL A 83 1.79 -14.38 -5.62
N ASP A 84 1.27 -14.42 -6.84
CA ASP A 84 1.98 -14.05 -8.06
C ASP A 84 2.13 -12.53 -8.20
N VAL A 85 1.03 -11.79 -7.98
CA VAL A 85 0.99 -10.33 -8.10
C VAL A 85 0.45 -9.71 -6.81
N LEU A 86 1.21 -8.77 -6.25
CA LEU A 86 0.82 -8.01 -5.06
C LEU A 86 0.68 -6.53 -5.38
N ILE A 87 -0.52 -5.98 -5.16
CA ILE A 87 -0.82 -4.55 -5.23
C ILE A 87 -0.70 -3.95 -3.83
N GLY A 88 0.19 -3.00 -3.65
CA GLY A 88 0.41 -2.30 -2.38
C GLY A 88 -0.35 -0.98 -2.31
N CYS A 89 -1.50 -0.95 -1.69
CA CYS A 89 -2.22 0.26 -1.29
C CYS A 89 -1.72 0.82 0.06
N SER A 90 -0.76 0.15 0.67
CA SER A 90 -0.01 0.60 1.85
C SER A 90 1.46 0.24 1.69
N ARG A 91 2.32 0.87 2.49
CA ARG A 91 3.77 0.65 2.41
C ARG A 91 4.13 -0.81 2.71
N THR A 92 4.65 -1.49 1.72
CA THR A 92 5.21 -2.85 1.81
C THR A 92 6.60 -2.85 1.17
N THR A 93 7.33 -3.95 1.27
CA THR A 93 8.67 -4.05 0.64
C THR A 93 8.70 -5.05 -0.50
N VAL A 94 7.55 -5.53 -0.93
CA VAL A 94 7.43 -6.65 -1.88
C VAL A 94 6.26 -6.50 -2.88
N SER A 95 5.69 -5.30 -3.01
CA SER A 95 4.62 -5.05 -3.99
C SER A 95 5.19 -5.06 -5.41
N ASP A 96 4.46 -5.64 -6.34
CA ASP A 96 4.74 -5.56 -7.78
C ASP A 96 4.18 -4.24 -8.35
N ILE A 97 3.00 -3.85 -7.88
CA ILE A 97 2.36 -2.57 -8.18
C ILE A 97 2.23 -1.79 -6.87
N ALA A 98 2.80 -0.59 -6.80
CA ALA A 98 2.68 0.30 -5.65
C ALA A 98 1.73 1.44 -5.96
N ILE A 99 0.77 1.69 -5.08
CA ILE A 99 -0.16 2.82 -5.22
C ILE A 99 0.35 3.98 -4.35
N CYS A 100 0.53 5.14 -4.95
CA CYS A 100 0.98 6.36 -4.28
C CYS A 100 -0.16 7.37 -4.15
N GLY A 101 -0.77 7.43 -2.97
CA GLY A 101 -1.75 8.46 -2.60
C GLY A 101 -1.14 9.68 -1.89
N GLY A 102 0.17 9.66 -1.66
CA GLY A 102 0.95 10.72 -1.03
C GLY A 102 2.29 10.20 -0.56
N THR A 103 3.29 11.08 -0.52
CA THR A 103 4.64 10.75 -0.07
C THR A 103 4.95 11.35 1.30
N HIS A 104 5.72 10.64 2.11
CA HIS A 104 6.12 11.17 3.42
C HIS A 104 7.06 12.38 3.30
N ARG A 105 7.92 12.38 2.26
CA ARG A 105 8.80 13.53 1.97
C ARG A 105 8.01 14.74 1.50
N GLY A 106 6.99 14.56 0.63
CA GLY A 106 6.08 15.63 0.22
C GLY A 106 5.30 16.21 1.40
N PHE A 107 4.80 15.34 2.30
CA PHE A 107 4.18 15.77 3.55
C PHE A 107 5.11 16.64 4.40
N LEU A 108 6.37 16.23 4.59
CA LEU A 108 7.34 17.00 5.37
C LEU A 108 7.68 18.35 4.72
N ALA A 109 7.82 18.38 3.40
CA ALA A 109 8.05 19.61 2.64
C ALA A 109 6.87 20.59 2.78
N HIS A 110 5.64 20.09 2.63
CA HIS A 110 4.44 20.89 2.79
C HIS A 110 4.28 21.40 4.23
N ALA A 111 4.57 20.58 5.22
CA ALA A 111 4.54 20.96 6.64
C ALA A 111 5.73 21.84 7.07
N GLN A 112 6.66 22.13 6.16
CA GLN A 112 7.88 22.93 6.43
C GLN A 112 8.63 22.45 7.68
N ARG A 113 8.73 21.15 7.87
CA ARG A 113 9.24 20.52 9.09
C ARG A 113 10.42 19.60 8.78
N ALA A 114 11.49 19.74 9.57
CA ALA A 114 12.62 18.81 9.50
C ALA A 114 12.21 17.38 9.91
N PRO A 115 12.76 16.35 9.25
CA PRO A 115 12.44 14.96 9.55
C PRO A 115 12.99 14.54 10.92
N LYS A 116 12.12 13.97 11.77
CA LYS A 116 12.46 13.29 13.02
C LYS A 116 13.01 11.89 12.70
N TRP A 117 13.58 11.20 13.70
CA TRP A 117 14.08 9.85 13.53
C TRP A 117 12.98 8.85 13.04
N SER A 118 11.73 9.01 13.54
CA SER A 118 10.59 8.20 13.09
C SER A 118 10.22 8.46 11.63
N ASP A 119 10.38 9.71 11.13
CA ASP A 119 10.13 10.05 9.73
C ASP A 119 11.17 9.39 8.82
N ARG A 120 12.43 9.30 9.26
CA ARG A 120 13.49 8.60 8.51
C ARG A 120 13.17 7.11 8.32
N TRP A 121 12.53 6.48 9.30
CA TRP A 121 12.08 5.09 9.17
C TRP A 121 10.95 4.96 8.15
N GLN A 122 9.98 5.87 8.18
CA GLN A 122 8.89 5.90 7.20
C GLN A 122 9.41 6.17 5.78
N ILE A 123 10.31 7.13 5.61
CA ILE A 123 10.96 7.43 4.33
C ILE A 123 11.71 6.18 3.81
N ARG A 124 12.47 5.49 4.67
CA ARG A 124 13.17 4.25 4.29
C ARG A 124 12.20 3.16 3.83
N LEU A 125 11.07 3.02 4.50
CA LEU A 125 10.03 2.07 4.12
C LEU A 125 9.41 2.43 2.77
N GLU A 126 9.10 3.71 2.53
CA GLU A 126 8.60 4.20 1.24
C GLU A 126 9.62 4.01 0.11
N THR A 127 10.88 4.34 0.35
CA THR A 127 11.95 4.14 -0.63
C THR A 127 12.02 2.68 -1.09
N ARG A 128 11.88 1.74 -0.15
CA ARG A 128 11.84 0.31 -0.49
C ARG A 128 10.54 -0.08 -1.20
N HIS A 129 9.41 0.49 -0.78
CA HIS A 129 8.11 0.21 -1.37
C HIS A 129 8.07 0.59 -2.85
N TYR A 130 8.40 1.84 -3.18
CA TYR A 130 8.39 2.32 -4.56
C TYR A 130 9.57 1.78 -5.37
N GLY A 131 10.74 1.64 -4.76
CA GLY A 131 11.94 1.10 -5.42
C GLY A 131 11.77 -0.35 -5.88
N HIS A 132 11.14 -1.19 -5.05
CA HIS A 132 10.92 -2.61 -5.36
C HIS A 132 9.83 -2.83 -6.42
N ALA A 133 8.76 -2.05 -6.39
CA ALA A 133 7.63 -2.23 -7.29
C ALA A 133 8.06 -2.14 -8.77
N ARG A 134 7.48 -2.93 -9.63
CA ARG A 134 7.67 -2.86 -11.10
C ARG A 134 6.98 -1.63 -11.68
N THR A 135 5.84 -1.27 -11.10
CA THR A 135 5.00 -0.15 -11.52
C THR A 135 4.56 0.63 -10.29
N VAL A 136 4.57 1.95 -10.38
CA VAL A 136 4.05 2.85 -9.35
C VAL A 136 2.91 3.68 -9.96
N VAL A 137 1.71 3.56 -9.39
CA VAL A 137 0.54 4.32 -9.80
C VAL A 137 0.36 5.50 -8.85
N ALA A 138 0.47 6.71 -9.38
CA ALA A 138 0.27 7.95 -8.65
C ALA A 138 -1.16 8.45 -8.81
N HIS A 139 -1.79 8.92 -7.73
CA HIS A 139 -3.16 9.45 -7.79
C HIS A 139 -3.27 10.82 -8.47
N SER A 140 -2.15 11.47 -8.77
CA SER A 140 -2.13 12.76 -9.46
C SER A 140 -0.76 13.07 -10.05
N GLY A 141 -0.71 14.03 -10.98
CA GLY A 141 0.56 14.54 -11.51
C GLY A 141 1.48 15.14 -10.43
N LEU A 142 0.93 15.68 -9.34
CA LEU A 142 1.73 16.12 -8.19
C LEU A 142 2.46 14.94 -7.54
N MET A 143 1.75 13.85 -7.28
CA MET A 143 2.35 12.64 -6.70
C MET A 143 3.40 12.02 -7.63
N ALA A 144 3.15 12.05 -8.94
CA ALA A 144 4.13 11.59 -9.93
C ALA A 144 5.42 12.42 -9.89
N ARG A 145 5.34 13.74 -9.77
CA ARG A 145 6.51 14.62 -9.59
C ARG A 145 7.24 14.37 -8.26
N GLU A 146 6.51 14.17 -7.16
CA GLU A 146 7.13 13.84 -5.87
C GLU A 146 7.87 12.48 -5.90
N LEU A 147 7.31 11.48 -6.58
CA LEU A 147 7.96 10.19 -6.77
C LEU A 147 9.30 10.32 -7.53
N GLU A 148 9.35 11.18 -8.54
CA GLU A 148 10.59 11.50 -9.24
C GLU A 148 11.57 12.26 -8.36
N GLN A 149 11.13 13.39 -7.82
CA GLN A 149 11.97 14.32 -7.10
C GLN A 149 12.54 13.73 -5.81
N TYR A 150 11.73 12.99 -5.04
CA TYR A 150 12.11 12.54 -3.71
C TYR A 150 12.58 11.08 -3.67
N TYR A 151 12.17 10.26 -4.64
CA TYR A 151 12.45 8.81 -4.63
C TYR A 151 13.18 8.34 -5.90
N GLY A 152 13.39 9.21 -6.88
CA GLY A 152 14.10 8.88 -8.12
C GLY A 152 13.39 7.82 -8.96
N ILE A 153 12.05 7.73 -8.88
CA ILE A 153 11.30 6.74 -9.65
C ILE A 153 11.23 7.21 -11.11
N PRO A 154 11.73 6.43 -12.08
CA PRO A 154 11.80 6.84 -13.47
C PRO A 154 10.43 6.90 -14.14
N ALA A 155 10.32 7.64 -15.26
CA ALA A 155 9.06 7.93 -15.95
C ALA A 155 8.36 6.67 -16.49
N ASP A 156 9.13 5.72 -17.01
CA ASP A 156 8.63 4.45 -17.54
C ASP A 156 8.01 3.53 -16.47
N LYS A 157 8.33 3.78 -15.21
CA LYS A 157 7.81 3.05 -14.05
C LYS A 157 6.62 3.75 -13.40
N ARG A 158 6.38 5.03 -13.70
CA ARG A 158 5.33 5.87 -13.10
C ARG A 158 4.13 6.00 -14.03
N HIS A 159 2.94 5.83 -13.49
CA HIS A 159 1.65 6.03 -14.17
C HIS A 159 0.75 6.90 -13.29
N VAL A 160 -0.14 7.68 -13.92
CA VAL A 160 -1.12 8.55 -13.25
C VAL A 160 -2.52 8.07 -13.60
#